data_c7166b82f32a3d76e29f5ba6ee1a6439
#
_entry.id   c7166b82f32a3d76e29f5ba6ee1a6439
#
_cell.length_a   1.000
_cell.length_b   1.000
_cell.length_c   1.000
_cell.angle_alpha   90.00
_cell.angle_beta   90.00
_cell.angle_gamma   90.00
#
_symmetry.space_group_name_H-M   'P 1'
#
loop_
_entity.id
_entity.type
_entity.pdbx_description
1 polymer ?
#
loop_
_entity_poly.entity_id
_entity_poly.type
_entity_poly.pdbx_seq_one_letter_code
_entity_poly.pdbx_strand_id
1 'polypeptide(L)'
;MYWAVAGAMSSAQLGISLAPAIRKGLIHGLSVTGANLEESLFRLVAHDSYKDFPDYRYFQKRDDTKILEDRMRRVTDTSIPEDEAFRAVEKILVPMWLEATEKGERRFWHEYFYDLVLRLPKKLF
;
A
#
# COMPACT_ATOMS: atom_id res chain seq x y z
N MET A 1 23.80 3.06 3.06
CA MET A 1 22.94 3.92 3.91
C MET A 1 21.69 3.14 4.27
N TYR A 2 21.27 3.16 5.54
CA TYR A 2 20.01 2.60 6.01
C TYR A 2 19.01 3.73 6.29
N TRP A 3 17.79 3.55 5.86
CA TRP A 3 16.71 4.53 6.03
C TRP A 3 15.58 3.93 6.86
N ALA A 4 15.04 4.73 7.78
CA ALA A 4 13.78 4.44 8.46
C ALA A 4 12.69 5.37 7.89
N VAL A 5 11.57 4.81 7.50
CA VAL A 5 10.46 5.54 6.86
C VAL A 5 9.22 5.41 7.75
N ALA A 6 8.71 6.54 8.21
CA ALA A 6 7.49 6.60 9.01
C ALA A 6 6.26 6.15 8.20
N GLY A 7 5.19 5.78 8.91
CA GLY A 7 3.90 5.47 8.30
C GLY A 7 3.36 6.64 7.46
N ALA A 8 2.47 6.36 6.53
CA ALA A 8 1.85 7.32 5.62
C ALA A 8 2.80 8.03 4.62
N MET A 9 4.08 7.71 4.59
CA MET A 9 5.00 8.26 3.58
C MET A 9 4.74 7.65 2.19
N SER A 10 4.17 6.48 2.12
CA SER A 10 3.64 5.88 0.89
C SER A 10 2.41 6.61 0.38
N SER A 11 1.52 7.09 1.25
CA SER A 11 0.41 7.98 0.89
C SER A 11 0.91 9.25 0.20
N ALA A 12 2.01 9.82 0.70
CA ALA A 12 2.72 10.93 0.07
C ALA A 12 3.53 10.54 -1.18
N GLN A 13 3.36 9.33 -1.69
CA GLN A 13 4.01 8.81 -2.90
C GLN A 13 5.56 8.84 -2.86
N LEU A 14 6.14 8.70 -1.67
CA LEU A 14 7.61 8.71 -1.51
C LEU A 14 8.31 7.63 -2.36
N GLY A 15 7.62 6.56 -2.71
CA GLY A 15 8.12 5.49 -3.58
C GLY A 15 8.67 5.99 -4.92
N ILE A 16 8.11 7.08 -5.45
CA ILE A 16 8.58 7.72 -6.70
C ILE A 16 10.04 8.16 -6.59
N SER A 17 10.45 8.67 -5.42
CA SER A 17 11.83 9.09 -5.14
C SER A 17 12.70 7.95 -4.62
N LEU A 18 12.13 7.07 -3.78
CA LEU A 18 12.89 5.96 -3.18
C LEU A 18 13.32 4.92 -4.20
N ALA A 19 12.46 4.54 -5.14
CA ALA A 19 12.78 3.50 -6.10
C ALA A 19 14.00 3.83 -6.97
N PRO A 20 14.15 5.04 -7.54
CA PRO A 20 15.38 5.44 -8.22
C PRO A 20 16.61 5.45 -7.30
N ALA A 21 16.47 5.88 -6.05
CA ALA A 21 17.58 5.91 -5.10
C ALA A 21 18.08 4.49 -4.75
N ILE A 22 17.15 3.54 -4.58
CA ILE A 22 17.48 2.12 -4.37
C ILE A 22 18.20 1.56 -5.59
N ARG A 23 17.67 1.77 -6.79
CA ARG A 23 18.29 1.28 -8.05
C ARG A 23 19.70 1.83 -8.27
N LYS A 24 19.98 3.04 -7.81
CA LYS A 24 21.31 3.67 -7.88
C LYS A 24 22.26 3.21 -6.76
N GLY A 25 21.83 2.31 -5.88
CA GLY A 25 22.64 1.84 -4.76
C GLY A 25 22.89 2.87 -3.66
N LEU A 26 22.09 3.94 -3.59
CA LEU A 26 22.21 4.97 -2.54
C LEU A 26 21.60 4.49 -1.22
N ILE A 27 20.64 3.59 -1.28
CA ILE A 27 19.95 2.98 -0.14
C ILE A 27 20.27 1.50 -0.12
N HIS A 28 20.80 1.01 1.02
CA HIS A 28 21.25 -0.37 1.21
C HIS A 28 20.28 -1.20 2.05
N GLY A 29 19.41 -0.54 2.80
CA GLY A 29 18.37 -1.17 3.59
C GLY A 29 17.32 -0.18 4.05
N LEU A 30 16.08 -0.67 4.22
CA LEU A 30 14.93 0.10 4.66
C LEU A 30 14.29 -0.55 5.88
N SER A 31 13.96 0.27 6.87
CA SER A 31 13.03 -0.08 7.93
C SER A 31 11.74 0.70 7.70
N VAL A 32 10.65 0.00 7.46
CA VAL A 32 9.37 0.59 7.08
C VAL A 32 8.24 0.01 7.92
N THR A 33 7.12 0.74 8.00
CA THR A 33 5.88 0.19 8.56
C THR A 33 5.17 -0.68 7.51
N GLY A 34 4.25 -1.54 7.94
CA GLY A 34 3.40 -2.31 7.03
C GLY A 34 2.68 -1.43 6.01
N ALA A 35 2.18 -0.27 6.44
CA ALA A 35 1.53 0.70 5.55
C ALA A 35 2.41 1.13 4.37
N ASN A 36 3.70 1.38 4.61
CA ASN A 36 4.62 1.74 3.52
C ASN A 36 4.89 0.57 2.57
N LEU A 37 4.73 -0.66 3.03
CA LEU A 37 4.93 -1.84 2.20
C LEU A 37 3.75 -2.07 1.25
N GLU A 38 2.52 -1.82 1.72
CA GLU A 38 1.29 -2.20 1.02
C GLU A 38 0.66 -1.07 0.18
N GLU A 39 0.78 0.20 0.61
CA GLU A 39 -0.02 1.27 0.01
C GLU A 39 0.38 1.60 -1.42
N SER A 40 1.66 1.48 -1.79
CA SER A 40 2.08 1.62 -3.19
C SER A 40 1.42 0.56 -4.08
N LEU A 41 1.16 -0.62 -3.53
CA LEU A 41 0.44 -1.68 -4.21
C LEU A 41 -1.06 -1.36 -4.31
N PHE A 42 -1.67 -0.82 -3.25
CA PHE A 42 -3.05 -0.35 -3.28
C PHE A 42 -3.24 0.72 -4.36
N ARG A 43 -2.33 1.67 -4.46
CA ARG A 43 -2.36 2.67 -5.54
C ARG A 43 -2.19 2.04 -6.92
N LEU A 44 -1.37 1.02 -7.07
CA LEU A 44 -1.20 0.34 -8.34
C LEU A 44 -2.50 -0.33 -8.82
N VAL A 45 -3.25 -0.95 -7.92
CA VAL A 45 -4.46 -1.72 -8.29
C VAL A 45 -5.74 -0.88 -8.32
N ALA A 46 -5.77 0.25 -7.62
CA ALA A 46 -6.98 1.05 -7.39
C ALA A 46 -6.77 2.56 -7.62
N HIS A 47 -5.79 2.96 -8.43
CA HIS A 47 -5.41 4.35 -8.63
C HIS A 47 -6.59 5.29 -8.87
N ASP A 48 -7.49 4.93 -9.77
CA ASP A 48 -8.60 5.78 -10.19
C ASP A 48 -9.76 5.85 -9.17
N SER A 49 -9.72 4.98 -8.14
CA SER A 49 -10.73 4.93 -7.08
C SER A 49 -10.32 5.69 -5.82
N TYR A 50 -9.10 6.20 -5.75
CA TYR A 50 -8.65 7.07 -4.66
C TYR A 50 -9.38 8.42 -4.71
N LYS A 51 -9.60 9.02 -3.54
CA LYS A 51 -10.17 10.35 -3.42
C LYS A 51 -9.24 11.24 -2.60
N ASP A 52 -9.03 12.46 -3.07
CA ASP A 52 -8.24 13.45 -2.37
C ASP A 52 -9.15 14.52 -1.74
N PHE A 53 -8.77 14.97 -0.53
CA PHE A 53 -9.50 15.94 0.28
C PHE A 53 -8.58 17.09 0.68
N PRO A 54 -8.38 18.10 -0.17
CA PRO A 54 -7.47 19.23 0.12
C PRO A 54 -7.82 19.95 1.43
N ASP A 55 -9.11 20.00 1.75
CA ASP A 55 -9.63 20.71 2.93
C ASP A 55 -9.72 19.84 4.20
N TYR A 56 -9.07 18.68 4.22
CA TYR A 56 -9.14 17.70 5.32
C TYR A 56 -8.87 18.27 6.71
N ARG A 57 -8.11 19.38 6.81
CA ARG A 57 -7.79 20.04 8.08
C ARG A 57 -9.00 20.70 8.75
N TYR A 58 -10.05 20.93 7.98
CA TYR A 58 -11.32 21.51 8.47
C TYR A 58 -12.39 20.45 8.74
N PHE A 59 -12.07 19.16 8.51
CA PHE A 59 -13.00 18.06 8.70
C PHE A 59 -13.42 17.93 10.16
N GLN A 60 -14.70 17.64 10.33
CA GLN A 60 -15.31 17.28 11.60
C GLN A 60 -15.53 15.76 11.64
N LYS A 61 -15.80 15.24 12.83
CA LYS A 61 -16.09 13.79 13.01
C LYS A 61 -17.13 13.25 12.04
N ARG A 62 -18.15 14.04 11.72
CA ARG A 62 -19.22 13.67 10.77
C ARG A 62 -18.69 13.43 9.35
N ASP A 63 -17.66 14.18 8.95
CA ASP A 63 -17.08 14.08 7.61
C ASP A 63 -16.27 12.78 7.49
N ASP A 64 -15.51 12.44 8.52
CA ASP A 64 -14.81 11.15 8.60
C ASP A 64 -15.79 9.96 8.66
N THR A 65 -16.90 10.10 9.39
CA THR A 65 -17.95 9.06 9.44
C THR A 65 -18.52 8.81 8.05
N LYS A 66 -18.83 9.86 7.30
CA LYS A 66 -19.35 9.74 5.93
C LYS A 66 -18.36 9.06 4.98
N ILE A 67 -17.09 9.44 5.05
CA ILE A 67 -16.02 8.81 4.26
C ILE A 67 -15.95 7.30 4.57
N LEU A 68 -16.08 6.94 5.85
CA LEU A 68 -16.09 5.54 6.29
C LEU A 68 -17.33 4.78 5.79
N GLU A 69 -18.51 5.40 5.80
CA GLU A 69 -19.75 4.84 5.24
C GLU A 69 -19.62 4.59 3.73
N ASP A 70 -18.92 5.46 3.01
CA ASP A 70 -18.57 5.30 1.60
C ASP A 70 -17.50 4.21 1.36
N ARG A 71 -17.14 3.41 2.38
CA ARG A 71 -16.11 2.36 2.34
C ARG A 71 -14.73 2.89 1.92
N MET A 72 -14.41 4.09 2.37
CA MET A 72 -13.11 4.74 2.16
C MET A 72 -12.36 4.82 3.49
N ARG A 73 -11.04 4.71 3.43
CA ARG A 73 -10.13 4.82 4.58
C ARG A 73 -9.24 6.04 4.40
N ARG A 74 -9.56 7.13 5.11
CA ARG A 74 -8.79 8.37 4.97
C ARG A 74 -7.46 8.31 5.70
N VAL A 75 -6.42 8.76 5.01
CA VAL A 75 -5.08 8.98 5.55
C VAL A 75 -4.69 10.42 5.20
N THR A 76 -4.77 11.33 6.16
CA THR A 76 -4.57 12.77 5.96
C THR A 76 -5.50 13.35 4.88
N ASP A 77 -5.00 13.74 3.76
CA ASP A 77 -5.67 14.38 2.63
C ASP A 77 -6.11 13.40 1.53
N THR A 78 -5.83 12.11 1.69
CA THR A 78 -6.21 11.09 0.70
C THR A 78 -7.04 9.98 1.34
N SER A 79 -7.87 9.31 0.57
CA SER A 79 -8.63 8.13 1.00
C SER A 79 -8.40 6.94 0.10
N ILE A 80 -8.19 5.81 0.72
CA ILE A 80 -7.95 4.52 0.10
C ILE A 80 -9.30 3.78 -0.03
N PRO A 81 -9.71 3.35 -1.22
CA PRO A 81 -10.94 2.57 -1.39
C PRO A 81 -10.77 1.17 -0.80
N GLU A 82 -11.72 0.76 0.04
CA GLU A 82 -11.61 -0.53 0.74
C GLU A 82 -11.71 -1.71 -0.22
N ASP A 83 -12.69 -1.71 -1.10
CA ASP A 83 -12.96 -2.86 -1.95
C ASP A 83 -11.96 -2.99 -3.09
N GLU A 84 -11.65 -1.89 -3.77
CA GLU A 84 -10.76 -1.86 -4.93
C GLU A 84 -9.29 -1.99 -4.54
N ALA A 85 -8.90 -1.59 -3.33
CA ALA A 85 -7.54 -1.69 -2.84
C ALA A 85 -7.35 -2.86 -1.87
N PHE A 86 -7.85 -2.73 -0.62
CA PHE A 86 -7.61 -3.74 0.41
C PHE A 86 -8.15 -5.11 0.02
N ARG A 87 -9.43 -5.20 -0.37
CA ARG A 87 -10.05 -6.48 -0.70
C ARG A 87 -9.50 -7.09 -1.99
N ALA A 88 -9.10 -6.27 -2.95
CA ALA A 88 -8.45 -6.77 -4.16
C ALA A 88 -7.09 -7.41 -3.89
N VAL A 89 -6.26 -6.77 -3.05
CA VAL A 89 -4.95 -7.31 -2.65
C VAL A 89 -5.11 -8.53 -1.74
N GLU A 90 -6.04 -8.49 -0.78
CA GLU A 90 -6.34 -9.58 0.15
C GLU A 90 -6.72 -10.88 -0.59
N LYS A 91 -7.53 -10.79 -1.65
CA LYS A 91 -7.91 -11.94 -2.49
C LYS A 91 -6.72 -12.68 -3.11
N ILE A 92 -5.60 -12.00 -3.26
CA ILE A 92 -4.38 -12.61 -3.81
C ILE A 92 -3.45 -13.08 -2.68
N LEU A 93 -3.25 -12.24 -1.66
CA LEU A 93 -2.31 -12.53 -0.57
C LEU A 93 -2.76 -13.67 0.33
N VAL A 94 -4.04 -13.73 0.71
CA VAL A 94 -4.53 -14.75 1.64
C VAL A 94 -4.32 -16.17 1.09
N PRO A 95 -4.66 -16.49 -0.16
CA PRO A 95 -4.33 -17.79 -0.73
C PRO A 95 -2.82 -18.09 -0.73
N MET A 96 -1.96 -17.10 -0.99
CA MET A 96 -0.51 -17.30 -0.96
C MET A 96 -0.01 -17.64 0.46
N TRP A 97 -0.56 -17.01 1.49
CA TRP A 97 -0.21 -17.31 2.88
C TRP A 97 -0.69 -18.69 3.31
N LEU A 98 -1.90 -19.08 2.93
CA LEU A 98 -2.43 -20.41 3.21
C LEU A 98 -1.56 -21.48 2.56
N GLU A 99 -1.23 -21.33 1.28
CA GLU A 99 -0.36 -22.24 0.55
C GLU A 99 1.03 -22.38 1.21
N ALA A 100 1.64 -21.25 1.60
CA ALA A 100 2.93 -21.26 2.29
C ALA A 100 2.83 -21.97 3.65
N THR A 101 1.73 -21.76 4.38
CA THR A 101 1.49 -22.43 5.67
C THR A 101 1.35 -23.94 5.49
N GLU A 102 0.59 -24.40 4.51
CA GLU A 102 0.42 -25.83 4.19
C GLU A 102 1.75 -26.50 3.81
N LYS A 103 2.61 -25.77 3.10
CA LYS A 103 3.95 -26.26 2.71
C LYS A 103 5.00 -26.12 3.81
N GLY A 104 4.68 -25.48 4.94
CA GLY A 104 5.64 -25.18 6.00
C GLY A 104 6.72 -24.17 5.59
N GLU A 105 6.45 -23.38 4.58
CA GLU A 105 7.38 -22.35 4.10
C GLU A 105 7.45 -21.16 5.07
N ARG A 106 8.68 -20.64 5.26
CA ARG A 106 8.93 -19.41 6.02
C ARG A 106 9.49 -18.36 5.08
N ARG A 107 8.74 -17.28 4.92
CA ARG A 107 9.09 -16.19 4.01
C ARG A 107 8.95 -14.84 4.70
N PHE A 108 9.73 -13.87 4.27
CA PHE A 108 9.56 -12.48 4.70
C PHE A 108 8.38 -11.84 3.97
N TRP A 109 7.78 -10.83 4.60
CA TRP A 109 6.65 -10.11 4.04
C TRP A 109 6.89 -9.57 2.62
N HIS A 110 8.04 -8.96 2.39
CA HIS A 110 8.38 -8.39 1.07
C HIS A 110 8.45 -9.44 -0.04
N GLU A 111 8.77 -10.68 0.25
CA GLU A 111 8.80 -11.75 -0.75
C GLU A 111 7.41 -12.09 -1.28
N TYR A 112 6.39 -12.07 -0.38
CA TYR A 112 4.99 -12.22 -0.80
C TYR A 112 4.54 -11.06 -1.69
N PHE A 113 4.95 -9.82 -1.38
CA PHE A 113 4.61 -8.65 -2.17
C PHE A 113 5.29 -8.68 -3.55
N TYR A 114 6.52 -9.13 -3.65
CA TYR A 114 7.18 -9.34 -4.95
C TYR A 114 6.44 -10.35 -5.81
N ASP A 115 6.09 -11.49 -5.25
CA ASP A 115 5.33 -12.52 -5.98
C ASP A 115 3.92 -12.04 -6.34
N LEU A 116 3.28 -11.26 -5.48
CA LEU A 116 1.99 -10.67 -5.77
C LEU A 116 2.08 -9.74 -6.99
N VAL A 117 3.05 -8.83 -7.01
CA VAL A 117 3.25 -7.92 -8.15
C VAL A 117 3.44 -8.70 -9.45
N LEU A 118 4.18 -9.82 -9.44
CA LEU A 118 4.38 -10.68 -10.61
C LEU A 118 3.08 -11.37 -11.07
N ARG A 119 2.11 -11.57 -10.17
CA ARG A 119 0.79 -12.16 -10.47
C ARG A 119 -0.23 -11.15 -10.97
N LEU A 120 0.02 -9.85 -10.78
CA LEU A 120 -0.88 -8.81 -11.27
C LEU A 120 -0.95 -8.77 -12.80
N PRO A 121 -2.10 -8.38 -13.36
CA PRO A 121 -2.25 -8.20 -14.80
C PRO A 121 -1.25 -7.16 -15.35
N LYS A 122 -0.53 -7.49 -16.41
CA LYS A 122 0.46 -6.58 -17.03
C LYS A 122 -0.08 -5.22 -17.44
N LYS A 123 -1.39 -5.11 -17.68
CA LYS A 123 -2.05 -3.84 -18.01
C LYS A 123 -2.05 -2.80 -16.87
N LEU A 124 -1.63 -3.19 -15.68
CA LEU A 124 -1.50 -2.29 -14.51
C LEU A 124 -0.13 -1.59 -14.45
N PHE A 125 0.79 -1.93 -15.34
CA PHE A 125 2.17 -1.39 -15.37
C PHE A 125 2.40 -0.49 -16.56
#